data_facc89607ba6f692f23f10efcbdbf690
#
_entry.id   facc89607ba6f692f23f10efcbdbf690
#
_cell.length_a   1.000
_cell.length_b   1.000
_cell.length_c   1.000
_cell.angle_alpha   90.00
_cell.angle_beta   90.00
_cell.angle_gamma   90.00
#
_symmetry.space_group_name_H-M   'P 1'
#
loop_
_entity.id
_entity.type
_entity.pdbx_description
1 polymer ?
#
loop_
_entity_poly.entity_id
_entity_poly.type
_entity_poly.pdbx_seq_one_letter_code
_entity_poly.pdbx_strand_id
1 'polypeptide(L)'
;DGWSFTRTAIISILNRLKPYNATYASIARMFGVSSTRIMEIFDTFVRVKRHSLSRVLLIDEFHFSRNSIYKYPAILMNFENNLIIDIVESRTHDIISDYLFKIDLEERKKVEYICTDMSFIFKPLLKTYFPNSTLLVDHFHVTRLINDQLNHTRKRIMRKYAKNKKSREYRLLKHRYKILLKSRNNVDYETF
;
A
#
# COMPACT_ATOMS: atom_id res chain seq x y z
N ASP A 1 29.70 -26.54 0.06
CA ASP A 1 28.44 -25.91 0.36
C ASP A 1 28.42 -24.85 1.48
N GLY A 2 29.49 -24.51 2.16
CA GLY A 2 29.67 -23.31 3.02
C GLY A 2 28.66 -23.02 4.16
N TRP A 3 27.60 -23.81 4.32
CA TRP A 3 26.58 -23.63 5.34
C TRP A 3 26.91 -24.43 6.60
N SER A 4 26.96 -23.76 7.77
CA SER A 4 27.17 -24.41 9.07
C SER A 4 25.92 -25.18 9.59
N PHE A 5 24.87 -25.31 8.77
CA PHE A 5 23.62 -26.00 9.11
C PHE A 5 23.40 -27.22 8.25
N THR A 6 22.92 -28.29 8.88
CA THR A 6 22.44 -29.47 8.14
C THR A 6 21.13 -29.13 7.40
N ARG A 7 20.86 -29.86 6.31
CA ARG A 7 19.60 -29.72 5.56
C ARG A 7 18.36 -29.86 6.47
N THR A 8 18.41 -30.79 7.42
CA THR A 8 17.32 -31.01 8.38
C THR A 8 17.10 -29.79 9.28
N ALA A 9 18.18 -29.16 9.76
CA ALA A 9 18.07 -27.95 10.56
C ALA A 9 17.46 -26.80 9.76
N ILE A 10 17.87 -26.59 8.50
CA ILE A 10 17.29 -25.59 7.62
C ILE A 10 15.79 -25.82 7.43
N ILE A 11 15.36 -27.05 7.11
CA ILE A 11 13.93 -27.39 6.97
C ILE A 11 13.16 -27.12 8.26
N SER A 12 13.73 -27.48 9.41
CA SER A 12 13.12 -27.22 10.71
C SER A 12 12.94 -25.73 10.99
N ILE A 13 13.95 -24.90 10.70
CA ILE A 13 13.90 -23.44 10.80
C ILE A 13 12.77 -22.89 9.91
N LEU A 14 12.74 -23.26 8.63
CA LEU A 14 11.75 -22.77 7.67
C LEU A 14 10.32 -23.15 8.05
N ASN A 15 10.12 -24.39 8.56
CA ASN A 15 8.79 -24.81 9.03
C ASN A 15 8.33 -24.02 10.25
N ARG A 16 9.23 -23.63 11.14
CA ARG A 16 8.90 -22.82 12.31
C ARG A 16 8.66 -21.33 11.98
N LEU A 17 9.07 -20.86 10.81
CA LEU A 17 8.77 -19.53 10.32
C LEU A 17 7.38 -19.40 9.67
N LYS A 18 6.69 -20.50 9.35
CA LYS A 18 5.37 -20.48 8.71
C LYS A 18 4.23 -19.85 9.54
N PRO A 19 4.15 -20.02 10.89
CA PRO A 19 3.10 -19.40 11.68
C PRO A 19 3.18 -17.86 11.60
N TYR A 20 2.01 -17.19 11.50
CA TYR A 20 1.93 -15.72 11.34
C TYR A 20 2.55 -14.92 12.48
N ASN A 21 2.66 -15.50 13.66
CA ASN A 21 3.27 -14.90 14.86
C ASN A 21 4.75 -15.27 15.04
N ALA A 22 5.33 -16.03 14.13
CA ALA A 22 6.75 -16.34 14.15
C ALA A 22 7.58 -15.11 13.80
N THR A 23 8.69 -14.92 14.52
CA THR A 23 9.66 -13.86 14.23
C THR A 23 11.05 -14.45 14.07
N TYR A 24 11.90 -13.84 13.26
CA TYR A 24 13.30 -14.26 13.13
C TYR A 24 14.00 -14.32 14.48
N ALA A 25 13.72 -13.35 15.38
CA ALA A 25 14.29 -13.32 16.71
C ALA A 25 13.83 -14.48 17.60
N SER A 26 12.57 -14.90 17.53
CA SER A 26 12.06 -16.05 18.31
C SER A 26 12.69 -17.36 17.84
N ILE A 27 12.79 -17.54 16.52
CA ILE A 27 13.41 -18.73 15.92
C ILE A 27 14.92 -18.76 16.19
N ALA A 28 15.59 -17.60 16.06
CA ALA A 28 17.02 -17.48 16.38
C ALA A 28 17.34 -17.96 17.79
N ARG A 29 16.56 -17.55 18.78
CA ARG A 29 16.71 -18.03 20.18
C ARG A 29 16.52 -19.55 20.32
N MET A 30 15.56 -20.14 19.59
CA MET A 30 15.31 -21.59 19.63
C MET A 30 16.48 -22.41 19.09
N PHE A 31 17.18 -21.88 18.08
CA PHE A 31 18.30 -22.57 17.43
C PHE A 31 19.68 -22.11 17.91
N GLY A 32 19.75 -21.16 18.85
CA GLY A 32 21.01 -20.66 19.40
C GLY A 32 21.84 -19.86 18.38
N VAL A 33 21.21 -19.13 17.46
CA VAL A 33 21.87 -18.38 16.39
C VAL A 33 21.40 -16.93 16.33
N SER A 34 22.04 -16.11 15.51
CA SER A 34 21.62 -14.73 15.30
C SER A 34 20.35 -14.63 14.42
N SER A 35 19.55 -13.60 14.61
CA SER A 35 18.39 -13.30 13.76
C SER A 35 18.80 -13.09 12.29
N THR A 36 19.96 -12.46 12.06
CA THR A 36 20.51 -12.27 10.72
C THR A 36 20.73 -13.62 10.02
N ARG A 37 21.21 -14.63 10.75
CA ARG A 37 21.42 -15.95 10.17
C ARG A 37 20.12 -16.62 9.77
N ILE A 38 19.05 -16.46 10.55
CA ILE A 38 17.71 -16.94 10.19
C ILE A 38 17.18 -16.23 8.93
N MET A 39 17.40 -14.91 8.83
CA MET A 39 17.04 -14.12 7.62
C MET A 39 17.77 -14.63 6.37
N GLU A 40 19.09 -14.84 6.47
CA GLU A 40 19.88 -15.38 5.35
C GLU A 40 19.37 -16.75 4.89
N ILE A 41 19.02 -17.65 5.83
CA ILE A 41 18.41 -18.94 5.50
C ILE A 41 17.09 -18.73 4.77
N PHE A 42 16.22 -17.87 5.30
CA PHE A 42 14.94 -17.56 4.66
C PHE A 42 15.14 -17.03 3.24
N ASP A 43 15.95 -16.01 3.06
CA ASP A 43 16.20 -15.37 1.76
C ASP A 43 16.85 -16.31 0.74
N THR A 44 17.64 -17.29 1.21
CA THR A 44 18.31 -18.26 0.34
C THR A 44 17.37 -19.36 -0.12
N PHE A 45 16.52 -19.89 0.77
CA PHE A 45 15.76 -21.11 0.51
C PHE A 45 14.28 -20.88 0.23
N VAL A 46 13.73 -19.69 0.57
CA VAL A 46 12.33 -19.36 0.29
C VAL A 46 12.24 -18.55 -0.99
N ARG A 47 11.43 -19.03 -1.91
CA ARG A 47 11.04 -18.32 -3.13
C ARG A 47 9.54 -18.13 -3.11
N VAL A 48 9.12 -16.90 -2.89
CA VAL A 48 7.71 -16.53 -3.01
C VAL A 48 7.41 -16.35 -4.50
N LYS A 49 6.52 -17.17 -5.02
CA LYS A 49 6.03 -17.00 -6.39
C LYS A 49 4.84 -16.05 -6.36
N ARG A 50 4.81 -15.10 -7.31
CA ARG A 50 3.62 -14.27 -7.48
C ARG A 50 2.41 -15.15 -7.87
N HIS A 51 1.24 -14.71 -7.49
CA HIS A 51 0.00 -15.27 -8.02
C HIS A 51 -0.30 -14.73 -9.43
N SER A 52 -1.15 -15.43 -10.15
CA SER A 52 -1.62 -14.95 -11.45
C SER A 52 -2.42 -13.65 -11.29
N LEU A 53 -2.33 -12.78 -12.31
CA LEU A 53 -3.11 -11.55 -12.34
C LEU A 53 -4.61 -11.86 -12.33
N SER A 54 -5.37 -11.05 -11.64
CA SER A 54 -6.83 -11.15 -11.56
C SER A 54 -7.50 -10.31 -12.64
N ARG A 55 -8.77 -10.61 -12.92
CA ARG A 55 -9.62 -9.82 -13.81
C ARG A 55 -9.75 -8.36 -13.33
N VAL A 56 -9.90 -8.18 -12.03
CA VAL A 56 -9.93 -6.86 -11.36
C VAL A 56 -8.68 -6.74 -10.50
N LEU A 57 -7.74 -5.92 -10.93
CA LEU A 57 -6.44 -5.70 -10.31
C LEU A 57 -6.45 -4.40 -9.50
N LEU A 58 -6.03 -4.45 -8.26
CA LEU A 58 -5.70 -3.27 -7.46
C LEU A 58 -4.20 -3.07 -7.48
N ILE A 59 -3.75 -1.85 -7.76
CA ILE A 59 -2.36 -1.44 -7.64
C ILE A 59 -2.29 -0.21 -6.76
N ASP A 60 -1.60 -0.34 -5.63
CA ASP A 60 -1.45 0.73 -4.65
C ASP A 60 -0.01 0.76 -4.13
N GLU A 61 0.33 1.80 -3.38
CA GLU A 61 1.63 1.94 -2.73
C GLU A 61 1.48 2.01 -1.21
N PHE A 62 2.49 1.53 -0.50
CA PHE A 62 2.52 1.68 0.95
C PHE A 62 3.90 2.11 1.45
N HIS A 63 3.94 2.77 2.58
CA HIS A 63 5.19 3.14 3.21
C HIS A 63 5.74 1.93 3.98
N PHE A 64 6.88 1.40 3.54
CA PHE A 64 7.48 0.22 4.15
C PHE A 64 8.36 0.57 5.35
N SER A 65 9.46 1.29 5.14
CA SER A 65 10.42 1.62 6.21
C SER A 65 11.24 2.86 5.85
N ARG A 66 11.60 3.64 6.88
CA ARG A 66 12.50 4.81 6.71
C ARG A 66 13.92 4.41 6.33
N ASN A 67 14.34 3.21 6.71
CA ASN A 67 15.69 2.69 6.50
C ASN A 67 15.82 1.84 5.23
N SER A 68 14.73 1.62 4.50
CA SER A 68 14.76 0.92 3.22
C SER A 68 15.27 1.82 2.11
N ILE A 69 16.03 1.25 1.17
CA ILE A 69 16.44 1.92 -0.07
C ILE A 69 15.17 2.36 -0.84
N TYR A 70 14.18 1.49 -0.90
CA TYR A 70 12.87 1.77 -1.50
C TYR A 70 11.82 1.96 -0.41
N LYS A 71 11.44 3.23 -0.17
CA LYS A 71 10.50 3.61 0.89
C LYS A 71 9.05 3.26 0.57
N TYR A 72 8.73 3.16 -0.72
CA TYR A 72 7.37 2.98 -1.23
C TYR A 72 7.32 1.83 -2.23
N PRO A 73 7.21 0.58 -1.76
CA PRO A 73 6.87 -0.55 -2.61
C PRO A 73 5.48 -0.38 -3.21
N ALA A 74 5.27 -1.03 -4.36
CA ALA A 74 3.94 -1.18 -4.95
C ALA A 74 3.38 -2.56 -4.60
N ILE A 75 2.12 -2.62 -4.26
CA ILE A 75 1.38 -3.84 -3.98
C ILE A 75 0.39 -4.10 -5.13
N LEU A 76 0.38 -5.33 -5.60
CA LEU A 76 -0.61 -5.83 -6.55
C LEU A 76 -1.56 -6.78 -5.81
N MET A 77 -2.85 -6.54 -5.89
CA MET A 77 -3.87 -7.36 -5.23
C MET A 77 -4.99 -7.74 -6.17
N ASN A 78 -5.55 -8.92 -5.95
CA ASN A 78 -6.83 -9.29 -6.51
C ASN A 78 -7.94 -8.59 -5.72
N PHE A 79 -8.66 -7.68 -6.37
CA PHE A 79 -9.72 -6.90 -5.74
C PHE A 79 -10.92 -7.76 -5.32
N GLU A 80 -11.19 -8.86 -6.02
CA GLU A 80 -12.38 -9.70 -5.80
C GLU A 80 -12.28 -10.54 -4.51
N ASN A 81 -11.07 -10.95 -4.11
CA ASN A 81 -10.85 -11.80 -2.94
C ASN A 81 -9.80 -11.25 -1.95
N ASN A 82 -9.30 -10.05 -2.18
CA ASN A 82 -8.27 -9.38 -1.37
C ASN A 82 -6.95 -10.16 -1.26
N LEU A 83 -6.66 -11.06 -2.21
CA LEU A 83 -5.40 -11.80 -2.21
C LEU A 83 -4.28 -10.90 -2.74
N ILE A 84 -3.17 -10.84 -2.01
CA ILE A 84 -1.95 -10.20 -2.50
C ILE A 84 -1.38 -11.07 -3.65
N ILE A 85 -1.26 -10.48 -4.82
CA ILE A 85 -0.67 -11.12 -5.99
C ILE A 85 0.84 -11.06 -5.90
N ASP A 86 1.38 -9.87 -5.63
CA ASP A 86 2.81 -9.64 -5.46
C ASP A 86 3.09 -8.28 -4.82
N ILE A 87 4.34 -8.10 -4.38
CA ILE A 87 4.87 -6.83 -3.89
C ILE A 87 6.11 -6.50 -4.71
N VAL A 88 6.08 -5.36 -5.39
CA VAL A 88 7.20 -4.84 -6.16
C VAL A 88 7.99 -3.87 -5.29
N GLU A 89 9.30 -4.00 -5.26
CA GLU A 89 10.19 -3.31 -4.32
C GLU A 89 10.10 -1.77 -4.36
N SER A 90 9.64 -1.20 -5.48
CA SER A 90 9.50 0.25 -5.63
C SER A 90 8.34 0.59 -6.58
N ARG A 91 7.76 1.78 -6.35
CA ARG A 91 6.76 2.39 -7.23
C ARG A 91 7.35 3.17 -8.41
N THR A 92 8.69 3.24 -8.55
CA THR A 92 9.30 4.00 -9.64
C THR A 92 8.94 3.40 -10.99
N HIS A 93 8.86 4.28 -12.01
CA HIS A 93 8.45 3.90 -13.36
C HIS A 93 9.26 2.72 -13.89
N ASP A 94 10.58 2.77 -13.76
CA ASP A 94 11.48 1.78 -14.35
C ASP A 94 11.30 0.40 -13.69
N ILE A 95 11.24 0.36 -12.36
CA ILE A 95 11.08 -0.90 -11.62
C ILE A 95 9.73 -1.56 -11.91
N ILE A 96 8.65 -0.77 -11.94
CA ILE A 96 7.31 -1.29 -12.28
C ILE A 96 7.27 -1.72 -13.74
N SER A 97 7.88 -0.96 -14.65
CA SER A 97 7.97 -1.31 -16.07
C SER A 97 8.68 -2.65 -16.28
N ASP A 98 9.85 -2.82 -15.67
CA ASP A 98 10.63 -4.06 -15.73
C ASP A 98 9.88 -5.26 -15.12
N TYR A 99 9.16 -5.01 -14.03
CA TYR A 99 8.33 -6.04 -13.42
C TYR A 99 7.17 -6.46 -14.35
N LEU A 100 6.41 -5.50 -14.87
CA LEU A 100 5.27 -5.78 -15.75
C LEU A 100 5.70 -6.39 -17.09
N PHE A 101 6.87 -6.01 -17.60
CA PHE A 101 7.42 -6.58 -18.84
C PHE A 101 7.68 -8.08 -18.71
N LYS A 102 8.06 -8.57 -17.54
CA LYS A 102 8.30 -10.00 -17.27
C LYS A 102 7.03 -10.85 -17.18
N ILE A 103 5.87 -10.20 -17.07
CA ILE A 103 4.57 -10.90 -17.06
C ILE A 103 4.13 -11.17 -18.50
N ASP A 104 3.68 -12.39 -18.75
CA ASP A 104 3.19 -12.78 -20.07
C ASP A 104 2.09 -11.86 -20.59
N LEU A 105 2.14 -11.51 -21.87
CA LEU A 105 1.18 -10.61 -22.50
C LEU A 105 -0.25 -11.16 -22.43
N GLU A 106 -0.42 -12.48 -22.64
CA GLU A 106 -1.74 -13.11 -22.61
C GLU A 106 -2.33 -13.11 -21.19
N GLU A 107 -1.49 -13.13 -20.16
CA GLU A 107 -1.94 -12.94 -18.78
C GLU A 107 -2.38 -11.48 -18.54
N ARG A 108 -1.60 -10.51 -19.01
CA ARG A 108 -1.92 -9.07 -18.89
C ARG A 108 -3.18 -8.66 -19.64
N LYS A 109 -3.46 -9.27 -20.79
CA LYS A 109 -4.68 -9.05 -21.59
C LYS A 109 -5.96 -9.49 -20.90
N LYS A 110 -5.88 -10.40 -19.92
CA LYS A 110 -7.04 -10.88 -19.13
C LYS A 110 -7.49 -9.90 -18.07
N VAL A 111 -6.69 -8.88 -17.76
CA VAL A 111 -7.05 -7.84 -16.82
C VAL A 111 -8.03 -6.87 -17.47
N GLU A 112 -9.25 -6.80 -16.95
CA GLU A 112 -10.32 -5.94 -17.48
C GLU A 112 -10.37 -4.59 -16.76
N TYR A 113 -10.10 -4.59 -15.45
CA TYR A 113 -10.16 -3.38 -14.64
C TYR A 113 -8.92 -3.26 -13.77
N ILE A 114 -8.37 -2.05 -13.68
CA ILE A 114 -7.29 -1.73 -12.77
C ILE A 114 -7.72 -0.57 -11.90
N CYS A 115 -7.85 -0.82 -10.60
CA CYS A 115 -8.08 0.20 -9.60
C CYS A 115 -6.74 0.69 -9.06
N THR A 116 -6.51 1.99 -9.10
CA THR A 116 -5.27 2.61 -8.60
C THR A 116 -5.57 3.99 -8.05
N ASP A 117 -4.61 4.57 -7.33
CA ASP A 117 -4.68 5.96 -6.93
C ASP A 117 -4.64 6.90 -8.16
N MET A 118 -4.76 8.20 -7.93
CA MET A 118 -4.67 9.21 -8.98
C MET A 118 -3.22 9.52 -9.41
N SER A 119 -2.25 8.65 -9.08
CA SER A 119 -0.85 8.88 -9.40
C SER A 119 -0.62 8.97 -10.91
N PHE A 120 -0.01 10.08 -11.33
CA PHE A 120 0.36 10.29 -12.74
C PHE A 120 1.41 9.29 -13.23
N ILE A 121 2.11 8.62 -12.32
CA ILE A 121 3.17 7.67 -12.65
C ILE A 121 2.58 6.39 -13.23
N PHE A 122 1.53 5.86 -12.60
CA PHE A 122 0.94 4.58 -13.01
C PHE A 122 0.10 4.67 -14.28
N LYS A 123 -0.62 5.76 -14.49
CA LYS A 123 -1.60 5.86 -15.59
C LYS A 123 -1.03 5.61 -16.99
N PRO A 124 0.07 6.25 -17.43
CA PRO A 124 0.65 5.96 -18.75
C PRO A 124 1.18 4.54 -18.86
N LEU A 125 1.87 4.09 -17.82
CA LEU A 125 2.48 2.77 -17.75
C LEU A 125 1.43 1.66 -17.82
N LEU A 126 0.36 1.77 -17.04
CA LEU A 126 -0.71 0.77 -17.03
C LEU A 126 -1.42 0.68 -18.37
N LYS A 127 -1.64 1.80 -19.07
CA LYS A 127 -2.20 1.78 -20.44
C LYS A 127 -1.31 1.05 -21.43
N THR A 128 0.00 1.13 -21.27
CA THR A 128 0.95 0.44 -22.15
C THR A 128 0.96 -1.06 -21.90
N TYR A 129 0.99 -1.45 -20.63
CA TYR A 129 1.15 -2.87 -20.26
C TYR A 129 -0.16 -3.66 -20.23
N PHE A 130 -1.31 -3.01 -20.06
CA PHE A 130 -2.63 -3.64 -19.97
C PHE A 130 -3.56 -3.06 -21.04
N PRO A 131 -3.41 -3.48 -22.31
CA PRO A 131 -4.08 -2.85 -23.45
C PRO A 131 -5.61 -2.95 -23.39
N ASN A 132 -6.14 -3.99 -22.75
CA ASN A 132 -7.58 -4.26 -22.67
C ASN A 132 -8.24 -3.69 -21.40
N SER A 133 -7.45 -3.10 -20.50
CA SER A 133 -7.96 -2.71 -19.19
C SER A 133 -8.59 -1.32 -19.17
N THR A 134 -9.63 -1.18 -18.36
CA THR A 134 -10.20 0.11 -17.96
C THR A 134 -9.60 0.55 -16.62
N LEU A 135 -9.01 1.73 -16.59
CA LEU A 135 -8.45 2.29 -15.36
C LEU A 135 -9.56 2.94 -14.53
N LEU A 136 -9.65 2.50 -13.28
CA LEU A 136 -10.55 3.02 -12.26
C LEU A 136 -9.73 3.81 -11.23
N VAL A 137 -10.30 4.89 -10.76
CA VAL A 137 -9.68 5.67 -9.68
C VAL A 137 -10.28 5.22 -8.35
N ASP A 138 -9.42 4.98 -7.37
CA ASP A 138 -9.89 4.65 -6.03
C ASP A 138 -10.68 5.81 -5.42
N HIS A 139 -11.91 5.50 -5.01
CA HIS A 139 -12.83 6.44 -4.40
C HIS A 139 -12.25 7.11 -3.14
N PHE A 140 -11.45 6.40 -2.35
CA PHE A 140 -10.83 6.95 -1.16
C PHE A 140 -9.92 8.14 -1.50
N HIS A 141 -9.09 8.02 -2.54
CA HIS A 141 -8.20 9.09 -2.98
C HIS A 141 -8.97 10.30 -3.53
N VAL A 142 -10.07 10.08 -4.24
CA VAL A 142 -10.96 11.17 -4.70
C VAL A 142 -11.57 11.91 -3.51
N THR A 143 -12.14 11.18 -2.57
CA THR A 143 -12.75 11.74 -1.36
C THR A 143 -11.72 12.51 -0.52
N ARG A 144 -10.52 11.98 -0.38
CA ARG A 144 -9.40 12.64 0.30
C ARG A 144 -9.05 13.97 -0.35
N LEU A 145 -8.91 14.02 -1.68
CA LEU A 145 -8.63 15.27 -2.40
C LEU A 145 -9.70 16.32 -2.17
N ILE A 146 -10.97 15.94 -2.23
CA ILE A 146 -12.10 16.86 -1.97
C ILE A 146 -12.00 17.40 -0.54
N ASN A 147 -11.80 16.53 0.45
CA ASN A 147 -11.68 16.91 1.85
C ASN A 147 -10.47 17.82 2.11
N ASP A 148 -9.34 17.56 1.45
CA ASP A 148 -8.15 18.40 1.57
C ASP A 148 -8.40 19.80 1.00
N GLN A 149 -9.08 19.94 -0.15
CA GLN A 149 -9.46 21.22 -0.72
C GLN A 149 -10.48 21.97 0.15
N LEU A 150 -11.47 21.30 0.69
CA LEU A 150 -12.40 21.88 1.67
C LEU A 150 -11.64 22.39 2.90
N ASN A 151 -10.73 21.60 3.43
CA ASN A 151 -9.93 21.98 4.59
C ASN A 151 -8.96 23.14 4.30
N HIS A 152 -8.38 23.18 3.11
CA HIS A 152 -7.57 24.30 2.65
C HIS A 152 -8.40 25.60 2.58
N THR A 153 -9.58 25.54 1.99
CA THR A 153 -10.50 26.68 1.88
C THR A 153 -10.96 27.14 3.28
N ARG A 154 -11.32 26.20 4.16
CA ARG A 154 -11.63 26.48 5.55
C ARG A 154 -10.51 27.25 6.25
N LYS A 155 -9.27 26.73 6.15
CA LYS A 155 -8.11 27.40 6.77
C LYS A 155 -7.87 28.81 6.21
N ARG A 156 -8.07 29.00 4.91
CA ARG A 156 -7.97 30.31 4.23
C ARG A 156 -8.99 31.29 4.80
N ILE A 157 -10.24 30.88 4.94
CA ILE A 157 -11.30 31.71 5.52
C ILE A 157 -11.02 31.99 7.01
N MET A 158 -10.64 30.96 7.78
CA MET A 158 -10.33 31.10 9.21
C MET A 158 -9.22 32.14 9.46
N ARG A 159 -8.20 32.22 8.57
CA ARG A 159 -7.12 33.22 8.67
C ARG A 159 -7.64 34.66 8.63
N LYS A 160 -8.74 34.95 7.95
CA LYS A 160 -9.36 36.29 7.92
C LYS A 160 -9.81 36.74 9.31
N TYR A 161 -10.18 35.80 10.19
CA TYR A 161 -10.63 36.04 11.57
C TYR A 161 -9.52 35.83 12.60
N ALA A 162 -8.28 35.62 12.19
CA ALA A 162 -7.17 35.28 13.09
C ALA A 162 -6.84 36.39 14.12
N LYS A 163 -7.15 37.65 13.79
CA LYS A 163 -6.98 38.79 14.71
C LYS A 163 -7.91 38.72 15.92
N ASN A 164 -9.11 38.13 15.77
CA ASN A 164 -10.06 37.90 16.85
C ASN A 164 -10.37 36.42 17.00
N LYS A 165 -9.49 35.68 17.68
CA LYS A 165 -9.64 34.23 17.93
C LYS A 165 -10.84 33.87 18.81
N LYS A 166 -11.48 34.85 19.47
CA LYS A 166 -12.70 34.67 20.25
C LYS A 166 -13.96 34.82 19.41
N SER A 167 -13.86 35.29 18.17
CA SER A 167 -15.02 35.44 17.27
C SER A 167 -15.70 34.08 17.05
N ARG A 168 -17.01 34.13 16.84
CA ARG A 168 -17.84 32.95 16.56
C ARG A 168 -17.34 32.21 15.31
N GLU A 169 -17.02 32.95 14.26
CA GLU A 169 -16.54 32.43 12.96
C GLU A 169 -15.21 31.67 13.13
N TYR A 170 -14.24 32.27 13.84
CA TYR A 170 -12.96 31.59 14.09
C TYR A 170 -13.15 30.29 14.88
N ARG A 171 -13.95 30.32 15.93
CA ARG A 171 -14.21 29.16 16.80
C ARG A 171 -14.92 28.03 16.06
N LEU A 172 -15.96 28.34 15.25
CA LEU A 172 -16.66 27.36 14.44
C LEU A 172 -15.71 26.71 13.41
N LEU A 173 -14.97 27.52 12.67
CA LEU A 173 -14.03 27.00 11.67
C LEU A 173 -12.88 26.20 12.27
N LYS A 174 -12.47 26.51 13.51
CA LYS A 174 -11.40 25.79 14.19
C LYS A 174 -11.86 24.50 14.85
N HIS A 175 -12.97 24.50 15.56
CA HIS A 175 -13.38 23.40 16.44
C HIS A 175 -14.46 22.50 15.85
N ARG A 176 -15.32 23.04 14.96
CA ARG A 176 -16.44 22.31 14.37
C ARG A 176 -16.21 21.88 12.90
N TYR A 177 -14.98 21.97 12.41
CA TYR A 177 -14.66 21.70 10.99
C TYR A 177 -15.00 20.28 10.52
N LYS A 178 -15.02 19.29 11.42
CA LYS A 178 -15.36 17.91 11.07
C LYS A 178 -16.76 17.79 10.46
N ILE A 179 -17.64 18.73 10.77
CA ILE A 179 -19.01 18.77 10.21
C ILE A 179 -18.97 19.05 8.71
N LEU A 180 -18.05 19.93 8.27
CA LEU A 180 -17.89 20.25 6.85
C LEU A 180 -17.41 19.04 6.02
N LEU A 181 -16.88 18.02 6.68
CA LEU A 181 -16.40 16.80 6.05
C LEU A 181 -17.40 15.64 6.11
N LYS A 182 -18.53 15.83 6.81
CA LYS A 182 -19.62 14.83 6.87
C LYS A 182 -20.56 14.97 5.67
N SER A 183 -21.10 13.85 5.20
CA SER A 183 -22.22 13.89 4.28
C SER A 183 -23.44 14.51 4.99
N ARG A 184 -24.33 15.14 4.23
CA ARG A 184 -25.53 15.79 4.78
C ARG A 184 -26.35 14.85 5.68
N ASN A 185 -26.46 13.59 5.31
CA ASN A 185 -27.23 12.59 6.05
C ASN A 185 -26.59 12.19 7.39
N ASN A 186 -25.29 12.48 7.56
CA ASN A 186 -24.52 12.12 8.76
C ASN A 186 -24.29 13.34 9.69
N VAL A 187 -24.91 14.47 9.38
CA VAL A 187 -24.85 15.67 10.23
C VAL A 187 -25.97 15.57 11.24
N ASP A 188 -25.61 15.46 12.51
CA ASP A 188 -26.55 15.59 13.61
C ASP A 188 -26.77 17.09 13.88
N TYR A 189 -27.98 17.56 13.57
CA TYR A 189 -28.36 18.97 13.72
C TYR A 189 -28.81 19.30 15.13
N GLU A 190 -29.05 18.31 15.99
CA GLU A 190 -29.47 18.54 17.38
C GLU A 190 -28.32 18.89 18.32
N THR A 191 -27.08 18.58 17.91
CA THR A 191 -25.86 18.86 18.70
C THR A 191 -25.21 20.22 18.41
N PHE A 192 -25.96 21.20 17.82
CA PHE A 192 -25.45 22.53 17.48
C PHE A 192 -25.97 23.68 18.35
#